data_b64ae9fd5abc33c3c204f24bba741beb
#
_entry.id   b64ae9fd5abc33c3c204f24bba741beb
#
_cell.length_a   1.000
_cell.length_b   1.000
_cell.length_c   1.000
_cell.angle_alpha   90.00
_cell.angle_beta   90.00
_cell.angle_gamma   90.00
#
_symmetry.space_group_name_H-M   'P 1'
#
loop_
_entity.id
_entity.type
_entity.pdbx_description
1 polymer ?
#
loop_
_entity_poly.entity_id
_entity_poly.type
_entity_poly.pdbx_seq_one_letter_code
_entity_poly.pdbx_strand_id
1 'polypeptide(L)'
;MNFNILGREFLFEMKDNRNRDTRNNVKNTIRKNKGKFIYRFLLLSIIFFIFGIFVEAIRLKPNYTVGSIAESDIIAYKNVTYSVDLLDDNIQDKIFRNTTPEYDKIPEVNKETRIAINEFFRDLRETKFYNDDDIKKFIQSRKYNLTVEDVKKILIRVEDPSYLVNISDIVSEIYDEGIIRTEDFPRIIREKEIRADNLDLKFLKNFIKPNLKLNEQETEKKIADNIASLKDREVNIYKGDTIVKKGDIIDNDAYLKLEKLGMVRGGAKIIKITGLVITFIILIALLYTILKRNCKELMESNVFYPMLITIIFLDVLYIIFLKNNYFTYILPFAMLPLIGTILGGRLFSFVLTFTNILVLSREESWLLVMIAVTLVAIYKADNLTSRSDIIKISLFLGIFQAVVSVSYGLVNQLNLVLLMTIIIFSVFGGLITGVISLGVLPYFENTFDILTNMRLLELSDFSHTLLKQLLVKAPGTFHHSI
;
A
#
# COMPACT_ATOMS: atom_id res chain seq x y z
N MET A 1 8.66 -0.92 -70.78
CA MET A 1 7.80 -2.05 -71.11
C MET A 1 6.72 -1.53 -72.03
N ASN A 2 6.68 -2.01 -73.28
CA ASN A 2 5.65 -1.65 -74.25
C ASN A 2 4.43 -2.56 -74.12
N PHE A 3 3.26 -1.97 -73.87
CA PHE A 3 2.00 -2.72 -73.82
C PHE A 3 1.11 -2.17 -74.96
N ASN A 4 0.64 -3.07 -75.79
CA ASN A 4 -0.25 -2.76 -76.85
C ASN A 4 -1.69 -3.19 -76.47
N ILE A 5 -2.57 -2.22 -76.24
CA ILE A 5 -3.96 -2.47 -75.88
C ILE A 5 -4.82 -1.70 -76.92
N LEU A 6 -5.57 -2.44 -77.70
CA LEU A 6 -6.52 -1.88 -78.69
C LEU A 6 -5.90 -0.96 -79.80
N GLY A 7 -4.72 -1.35 -80.32
CA GLY A 7 -4.12 -0.65 -81.46
C GLY A 7 -3.50 0.71 -81.20
N ARG A 8 -3.23 1.03 -79.94
CA ARG A 8 -2.46 2.20 -79.53
C ARG A 8 -1.26 1.79 -78.66
N GLU A 9 -0.07 2.22 -79.08
CA GLU A 9 1.16 2.07 -78.29
C GLU A 9 1.18 3.12 -77.17
N PHE A 10 1.30 2.68 -75.93
CA PHE A 10 1.59 3.54 -74.83
C PHE A 10 3.03 3.35 -74.39
N LEU A 11 3.87 4.38 -74.59
CA LEU A 11 5.24 4.48 -74.07
C LEU A 11 5.19 5.01 -72.68
N PHE A 12 5.52 4.14 -71.74
CA PHE A 12 5.79 4.55 -70.34
C PHE A 12 7.29 4.79 -70.20
N GLU A 13 7.74 6.03 -70.25
CA GLU A 13 9.07 6.46 -69.80
C GLU A 13 9.07 6.56 -68.30
N MET A 14 9.64 5.57 -67.66
CA MET A 14 9.95 5.69 -66.20
C MET A 14 11.15 6.63 -66.01
N LYS A 15 10.89 7.89 -65.73
CA LYS A 15 11.93 8.80 -65.20
C LYS A 15 12.42 8.34 -63.85
N ASP A 16 13.68 7.97 -63.78
CA ASP A 16 14.40 7.37 -62.65
C ASP A 16 14.66 8.32 -61.46
N ASN A 17 13.95 9.45 -61.39
CA ASN A 17 14.08 10.45 -60.31
C ASN A 17 13.12 10.25 -59.12
N ARG A 18 12.25 9.22 -59.17
CA ARG A 18 11.35 8.92 -58.01
C ARG A 18 11.98 8.08 -56.91
N ASN A 19 13.15 7.50 -57.15
CA ASN A 19 13.71 6.51 -56.18
C ASN A 19 14.37 7.12 -54.95
N ARG A 20 14.78 8.39 -54.96
CA ARG A 20 15.37 9.01 -53.74
C ARG A 20 14.33 9.56 -52.79
N ASP A 21 13.30 10.22 -53.28
CA ASP A 21 12.26 10.82 -52.44
C ASP A 21 11.32 9.78 -51.84
N THR A 22 10.96 8.73 -52.62
CA THR A 22 10.20 7.59 -52.06
C THR A 22 11.01 6.81 -51.06
N ARG A 23 12.29 6.58 -51.27
CA ARG A 23 13.16 5.90 -50.29
C ARG A 23 13.36 6.71 -48.99
N ASN A 24 13.47 8.02 -49.09
CA ASN A 24 13.56 8.93 -47.96
C ASN A 24 12.21 9.05 -47.24
N ASN A 25 11.11 9.13 -47.95
CA ASN A 25 9.76 9.12 -47.38
C ASN A 25 9.42 7.79 -46.72
N VAL A 26 9.76 6.65 -47.33
CA VAL A 26 9.61 5.31 -46.68
C VAL A 26 10.52 5.19 -45.46
N LYS A 27 11.80 5.62 -45.54
CA LYS A 27 12.69 5.63 -44.36
C LYS A 27 12.19 6.55 -43.26
N ASN A 28 11.66 7.72 -43.57
CA ASN A 28 11.10 8.67 -42.62
C ASN A 28 9.78 8.15 -42.00
N THR A 29 8.93 7.49 -42.81
CA THR A 29 7.70 6.85 -42.34
C THR A 29 8.02 5.66 -41.45
N ILE A 30 9.00 4.82 -41.82
CA ILE A 30 9.47 3.70 -40.97
C ILE A 30 10.13 4.22 -39.69
N ARG A 31 10.86 5.33 -39.74
CA ARG A 31 11.49 5.94 -38.56
C ARG A 31 10.45 6.61 -37.64
N LYS A 32 9.42 7.23 -38.21
CA LYS A 32 8.29 7.84 -37.48
C LYS A 32 7.43 6.77 -36.80
N ASN A 33 7.24 5.62 -37.44
CA ASN A 33 6.49 4.50 -36.84
C ASN A 33 7.28 3.76 -35.76
N LYS A 34 8.61 3.59 -35.91
CA LYS A 34 9.44 3.00 -34.82
C LYS A 34 9.35 3.79 -33.51
N GLY A 35 9.23 5.12 -33.58
CA GLY A 35 9.06 5.97 -32.41
C GLY A 35 7.72 5.77 -31.70
N LYS A 36 6.64 5.54 -32.48
CA LYS A 36 5.29 5.33 -31.90
C LYS A 36 5.20 4.07 -31.04
N PHE A 37 5.73 2.94 -31.52
CA PHE A 37 5.73 1.69 -30.77
C PHE A 37 6.49 1.84 -29.43
N ILE A 38 7.71 2.38 -29.48
CA ILE A 38 8.54 2.53 -28.27
C ILE A 38 7.86 3.45 -27.26
N TYR A 39 7.35 4.60 -27.72
CA TYR A 39 6.65 5.54 -26.84
C TYR A 39 5.43 4.90 -26.15
N ARG A 40 4.58 4.22 -26.90
CA ARG A 40 3.38 3.57 -26.37
C ARG A 40 3.71 2.40 -25.46
N PHE A 41 4.76 1.66 -25.78
CA PHE A 41 5.26 0.59 -24.93
C PHE A 41 5.80 1.14 -23.60
N LEU A 42 6.57 2.23 -23.61
CA LEU A 42 7.06 2.88 -22.40
C LEU A 42 5.90 3.41 -21.56
N LEU A 43 4.90 4.04 -22.18
CA LEU A 43 3.71 4.52 -21.48
C LEU A 43 2.95 3.37 -20.79
N LEU A 44 2.73 2.26 -21.47
CA LEU A 44 2.12 1.07 -20.91
C LEU A 44 2.94 0.48 -19.73
N SER A 45 4.26 0.42 -19.90
CA SER A 45 5.17 -0.08 -18.87
C SER A 45 5.17 0.80 -17.64
N ILE A 46 5.13 2.12 -17.80
CA ILE A 46 5.03 3.07 -16.69
C ILE A 46 3.71 2.88 -15.93
N ILE A 47 2.60 2.69 -16.63
CA ILE A 47 1.29 2.46 -16.01
C ILE A 47 1.33 1.16 -15.19
N PHE A 48 1.77 0.06 -15.76
CA PHE A 48 1.91 -1.19 -15.01
C PHE A 48 2.83 -1.06 -13.80
N PHE A 49 3.92 -0.30 -13.92
CA PHE A 49 4.83 -0.04 -12.81
C PHE A 49 4.16 0.76 -11.68
N ILE A 50 3.47 1.85 -12.04
CA ILE A 50 2.75 2.68 -11.06
C ILE A 50 1.69 1.86 -10.33
N PHE A 51 0.84 1.14 -11.05
CA PHE A 51 -0.22 0.33 -10.44
C PHE A 51 0.36 -0.82 -9.60
N GLY A 52 1.41 -1.48 -10.07
CA GLY A 52 2.12 -2.50 -9.29
C GLY A 52 2.67 -1.98 -7.96
N ILE A 53 3.25 -0.77 -7.95
CA ILE A 53 3.70 -0.10 -6.72
C ILE A 53 2.51 0.25 -5.82
N PHE A 54 1.42 0.79 -6.38
CA PHE A 54 0.23 1.15 -5.59
C PHE A 54 -0.39 -0.07 -4.92
N VAL A 55 -0.57 -1.18 -5.65
CA VAL A 55 -1.07 -2.44 -5.08
C VAL A 55 -0.19 -2.92 -3.94
N GLU A 56 1.12 -2.88 -4.13
CA GLU A 56 2.06 -3.28 -3.07
C GLU A 56 2.04 -2.30 -1.88
N ALA A 57 1.93 -0.98 -2.13
CA ALA A 57 1.86 0.05 -1.09
C ALA A 57 0.62 -0.08 -0.21
N ILE A 58 -0.56 -0.35 -0.81
CA ILE A 58 -1.81 -0.56 -0.07
C ILE A 58 -1.76 -1.84 0.78
N ARG A 59 -1.07 -2.88 0.28
CA ARG A 59 -0.85 -4.14 0.98
C ARG A 59 0.28 -4.10 2.00
N LEU A 60 1.01 -2.97 2.06
CA LEU A 60 2.01 -2.79 3.11
C LEU A 60 1.33 -2.85 4.46
N LYS A 61 1.61 -3.93 5.19
CA LYS A 61 1.09 -4.18 6.53
C LYS A 61 1.51 -3.06 7.48
N PRO A 62 0.72 -2.80 8.53
CA PRO A 62 1.08 -1.83 9.56
C PRO A 62 2.50 -2.06 10.06
N ASN A 63 3.18 -0.98 10.41
CA ASN A 63 4.52 -1.08 10.98
C ASN A 63 4.38 -1.37 12.47
N TYR A 64 4.17 -2.63 12.81
CA TYR A 64 4.18 -3.03 14.22
C TYR A 64 5.61 -2.93 14.76
N THR A 65 5.76 -2.23 15.87
CA THR A 65 7.00 -2.14 16.64
C THR A 65 6.73 -2.59 18.07
N VAL A 66 7.74 -3.15 18.71
CA VAL A 66 7.61 -3.48 20.14
C VAL A 66 7.33 -2.21 20.92
N GLY A 67 6.39 -2.27 21.86
CA GLY A 67 5.91 -1.13 22.65
C GLY A 67 4.83 -0.30 21.95
N SER A 68 4.47 -0.56 20.69
CA SER A 68 3.34 0.09 20.04
C SER A 68 2.00 -0.54 20.48
N ILE A 69 0.94 0.28 20.48
CA ILE A 69 -0.42 -0.16 20.82
C ILE A 69 -1.09 -0.68 19.55
N ALA A 70 -1.75 -1.84 19.65
CA ALA A 70 -2.51 -2.40 18.54
C ALA A 70 -3.79 -1.58 18.27
N GLU A 71 -3.93 -1.03 17.04
CA GLU A 71 -5.09 -0.25 16.62
C GLU A 71 -6.34 -1.11 16.37
N SER A 72 -6.15 -2.40 16.12
CA SER A 72 -7.20 -3.41 15.90
C SER A 72 -6.73 -4.78 16.36
N ASP A 73 -7.66 -5.74 16.52
CA ASP A 73 -7.29 -7.13 16.76
C ASP A 73 -6.40 -7.65 15.63
N ILE A 74 -5.26 -8.25 15.99
CA ILE A 74 -4.31 -8.82 15.05
C ILE A 74 -4.46 -10.34 15.09
N ILE A 75 -4.99 -10.90 14.01
CA ILE A 75 -5.32 -12.33 13.89
C ILE A 75 -4.38 -13.00 12.89
N ALA A 76 -3.93 -14.21 13.20
CA ALA A 76 -3.12 -15.03 12.32
C ALA A 76 -3.91 -15.44 11.06
N TYR A 77 -3.38 -15.13 9.88
CA TYR A 77 -4.04 -15.45 8.60
C TYR A 77 -3.63 -16.80 8.01
N LYS A 78 -2.61 -17.43 8.56
CA LYS A 78 -2.08 -18.76 8.16
C LYS A 78 -1.53 -19.51 9.35
N ASN A 79 -1.38 -20.85 9.20
CA ASN A 79 -0.66 -21.67 10.18
C ASN A 79 0.84 -21.44 10.01
N VAL A 80 1.56 -21.27 11.10
CA VAL A 80 3.02 -21.14 11.13
C VAL A 80 3.56 -21.90 12.34
N THR A 81 4.47 -22.82 12.08
CA THR A 81 5.28 -23.45 13.15
C THR A 81 6.71 -22.96 12.98
N TYR A 82 7.31 -22.46 14.04
CA TYR A 82 8.70 -22.01 14.01
C TYR A 82 9.39 -22.32 15.33
N SER A 83 10.65 -22.67 15.25
CA SER A 83 11.57 -22.66 16.39
C SER A 83 12.18 -21.26 16.49
N VAL A 84 12.27 -20.74 17.69
CA VAL A 84 12.95 -19.45 17.92
C VAL A 84 14.44 -19.71 17.84
N ASP A 85 15.03 -19.48 16.66
CA ASP A 85 16.48 -19.57 16.49
C ASP A 85 17.13 -18.28 17.02
N LEU A 86 17.78 -18.38 18.16
CA LEU A 86 18.41 -17.27 18.86
C LEU A 86 19.82 -16.94 18.36
N LEU A 87 20.31 -17.69 17.39
CA LEU A 87 21.56 -17.39 16.69
C LEU A 87 21.38 -16.28 15.63
N ASP A 88 20.13 -15.83 15.39
CA ASP A 88 19.88 -14.66 14.56
C ASP A 88 20.25 -13.39 15.32
N ASP A 89 21.40 -12.79 14.98
CA ASP A 89 21.89 -11.53 15.55
C ASP A 89 20.85 -10.42 15.52
N ASN A 90 19.95 -10.43 14.52
CA ASN A 90 18.83 -9.47 14.43
C ASN A 90 17.80 -9.63 15.54
N ILE A 91 17.55 -10.86 16.03
CA ILE A 91 16.62 -11.12 17.11
C ILE A 91 17.26 -10.68 18.44
N GLN A 92 18.53 -11.01 18.64
CA GLN A 92 19.27 -10.59 19.83
C GLN A 92 19.37 -9.07 19.92
N ASP A 93 19.74 -8.39 18.85
CA ASP A 93 19.79 -6.93 18.77
C ASP A 93 18.42 -6.28 19.02
N LYS A 94 17.34 -6.87 18.51
CA LYS A 94 16.00 -6.37 18.77
C LYS A 94 15.57 -6.55 20.22
N ILE A 95 15.88 -7.69 20.84
CA ILE A 95 15.61 -7.93 22.27
C ILE A 95 16.41 -6.94 23.10
N PHE A 96 17.69 -6.74 22.77
CA PHE A 96 18.57 -5.80 23.45
C PHE A 96 18.00 -4.37 23.43
N ARG A 97 17.60 -3.88 22.25
CA ARG A 97 17.05 -2.52 22.09
C ARG A 97 15.69 -2.30 22.76
N ASN A 98 14.92 -3.36 22.94
CA ASN A 98 13.54 -3.28 23.42
C ASN A 98 13.38 -3.73 24.86
N THR A 99 14.44 -4.25 25.50
CA THR A 99 14.40 -4.56 26.93
C THR A 99 14.49 -3.24 27.71
N THR A 100 13.50 -2.99 28.56
CA THR A 100 13.50 -1.82 29.45
C THR A 100 14.68 -1.94 30.42
N PRO A 101 15.58 -0.95 30.44
CA PRO A 101 16.71 -0.96 31.38
C PRO A 101 16.23 -0.99 32.83
N GLU A 102 16.97 -1.71 33.67
CA GLU A 102 16.74 -1.72 35.13
C GLU A 102 17.56 -0.61 35.78
N TYR A 103 16.99 0.00 36.79
CA TYR A 103 17.62 1.11 37.49
C TYR A 103 17.59 0.85 38.98
N ASP A 104 18.75 1.08 39.64
CA ASP A 104 18.84 1.07 41.10
C ASP A 104 18.53 2.45 41.67
N LYS A 105 17.76 2.49 42.72
CA LYS A 105 17.53 3.73 43.48
C LYS A 105 18.72 4.04 44.37
N ILE A 106 19.15 5.30 44.35
CA ILE A 106 20.17 5.85 45.22
C ILE A 106 19.51 6.55 46.42
N PRO A 107 19.35 5.90 47.56
CA PRO A 107 18.60 6.48 48.71
C PRO A 107 19.24 7.75 49.25
N GLU A 108 20.54 7.87 49.14
CA GLU A 108 21.32 9.02 49.63
C GLU A 108 20.86 10.32 49.02
N VAL A 109 20.48 10.31 47.71
CA VAL A 109 20.04 11.50 46.97
C VAL A 109 18.77 12.11 47.61
N ASN A 110 17.82 11.27 48.03
CA ASN A 110 16.62 11.75 48.77
C ASN A 110 17.01 12.45 50.05
N LYS A 111 17.89 11.83 50.82
CA LYS A 111 18.38 12.40 52.10
C LYS A 111 19.14 13.72 51.90
N GLU A 112 20.04 13.76 50.91
CA GLU A 112 20.81 14.98 50.56
C GLU A 112 19.88 16.10 50.12
N THR A 113 18.90 15.81 49.27
CA THR A 113 17.94 16.78 48.79
C THR A 113 17.12 17.37 49.93
N ARG A 114 16.64 16.54 50.84
CA ARG A 114 15.91 17.00 52.04
C ARG A 114 16.75 17.87 52.95
N ILE A 115 18.03 17.50 53.16
CA ILE A 115 18.97 18.30 53.93
C ILE A 115 19.16 19.67 53.25
N ALA A 116 19.40 19.70 51.94
CA ALA A 116 19.61 20.93 51.21
C ALA A 116 18.37 21.86 51.24
N ILE A 117 17.17 21.29 51.13
CA ILE A 117 15.92 22.04 51.25
C ILE A 117 15.75 22.60 52.66
N ASN A 118 16.02 21.79 53.69
CA ASN A 118 15.93 22.23 55.10
C ASN A 118 16.97 23.32 55.40
N GLU A 119 18.18 23.21 54.86
CA GLU A 119 19.20 24.27 54.96
C GLU A 119 18.75 25.57 54.28
N PHE A 120 18.17 25.46 53.11
CA PHE A 120 17.61 26.62 52.43
C PHE A 120 16.55 27.32 53.26
N PHE A 121 15.62 26.56 53.86
CA PHE A 121 14.57 27.13 54.69
C PHE A 121 15.11 27.70 56.00
N ARG A 122 16.14 27.09 56.59
CA ARG A 122 16.83 27.61 57.78
C ARG A 122 17.52 28.94 57.42
N ASP A 123 18.33 28.95 56.35
CA ASP A 123 19.06 30.14 55.90
C ASP A 123 18.08 31.27 55.59
N LEU A 124 16.94 30.94 55.00
CA LEU A 124 15.90 31.91 54.67
C LEU A 124 15.26 32.54 55.92
N ARG A 125 15.10 31.83 57.02
CA ARG A 125 14.56 32.31 58.29
C ARG A 125 15.59 33.12 59.11
N GLU A 126 16.85 32.69 59.05
CA GLU A 126 17.92 33.33 59.79
C GLU A 126 18.41 34.64 59.17
N THR A 127 18.31 34.75 57.83
CA THR A 127 18.75 35.92 57.09
C THR A 127 17.72 37.05 57.24
N LYS A 128 18.15 38.20 57.80
CA LYS A 128 17.33 39.42 57.84
C LYS A 128 17.40 40.12 56.47
N PHE A 129 16.30 40.06 55.72
CA PHE A 129 16.18 40.76 54.42
C PHE A 129 15.58 42.14 54.70
N TYR A 130 16.35 43.20 54.47
CA TYR A 130 15.90 44.60 54.65
C TYR A 130 15.34 45.19 53.35
N ASN A 131 15.80 44.72 52.21
CA ASN A 131 15.40 45.18 50.91
C ASN A 131 15.53 44.10 49.84
N ASP A 132 15.06 44.42 48.61
CA ASP A 132 15.08 43.48 47.45
C ASP A 132 16.50 43.14 46.98
N ASP A 133 17.49 43.99 47.24
CA ASP A 133 18.88 43.72 46.87
C ASP A 133 19.54 42.68 47.78
N ASP A 134 19.11 42.55 49.02
CA ASP A 134 19.55 41.51 49.91
C ASP A 134 19.05 40.13 49.44
N ILE A 135 17.81 40.06 49.01
CA ILE A 135 17.23 38.87 48.42
C ILE A 135 17.96 38.48 47.11
N LYS A 136 18.29 39.46 46.28
CA LYS A 136 19.08 39.25 45.06
C LYS A 136 20.46 38.66 45.37
N LYS A 137 21.16 39.23 46.37
CA LYS A 137 22.47 38.70 46.80
C LYS A 137 22.35 37.27 47.33
N PHE A 138 21.30 36.96 48.08
CA PHE A 138 21.05 35.63 48.58
C PHE A 138 20.87 34.61 47.43
N ILE A 139 20.04 34.92 46.46
CA ILE A 139 19.79 34.10 45.27
C ILE A 139 21.08 33.89 44.48
N GLN A 140 21.84 34.97 44.23
CA GLN A 140 23.08 34.92 43.45
C GLN A 140 24.17 34.14 44.13
N SER A 141 24.35 34.30 45.42
CA SER A 141 25.38 33.62 46.20
C SER A 141 25.21 32.09 46.17
N ARG A 142 24.00 31.62 46.08
CA ARG A 142 23.64 30.19 46.09
C ARG A 142 23.30 29.66 44.68
N LYS A 143 23.33 30.51 43.66
CA LYS A 143 23.01 30.21 42.26
C LYS A 143 21.61 29.57 42.02
N TYR A 144 20.63 29.99 42.85
CA TYR A 144 19.26 29.52 42.68
C TYR A 144 18.58 30.18 41.51
N ASN A 145 17.81 29.39 40.75
CA ASN A 145 16.99 29.93 39.64
C ASN A 145 15.60 30.38 40.16
N LEU A 146 15.62 31.38 41.04
CA LEU A 146 14.43 31.99 41.64
C LEU A 146 14.45 33.51 41.43
N THR A 147 13.28 34.12 41.36
CA THR A 147 13.16 35.59 41.34
C THR A 147 12.99 36.12 42.75
N VAL A 148 13.20 37.44 42.93
CA VAL A 148 12.95 38.11 44.21
C VAL A 148 11.50 37.87 44.67
N GLU A 149 10.55 37.92 43.72
CA GLU A 149 9.15 37.71 44.03
C GLU A 149 8.86 36.26 44.47
N ASP A 150 9.53 35.28 43.88
CA ASP A 150 9.42 33.88 44.29
C ASP A 150 9.88 33.67 45.73
N VAL A 151 11.04 34.27 46.08
CA VAL A 151 11.57 34.18 47.45
C VAL A 151 10.67 34.88 48.45
N LYS A 152 10.09 36.03 48.14
CA LYS A 152 9.11 36.69 48.98
C LYS A 152 7.87 35.80 49.26
N LYS A 153 7.37 35.16 48.19
CA LYS A 153 6.22 34.23 48.32
C LYS A 153 6.59 33.02 49.20
N ILE A 154 7.79 32.48 49.02
CA ILE A 154 8.30 31.35 49.83
C ILE A 154 8.46 31.76 51.31
N LEU A 155 8.98 32.98 51.59
CA LEU A 155 9.11 33.51 52.93
C LEU A 155 7.77 33.53 53.69
N ILE A 156 6.71 33.97 53.02
CA ILE A 156 5.36 33.98 53.62
C ILE A 156 4.87 32.56 53.90
N ARG A 157 5.13 31.58 53.00
CA ARG A 157 4.69 30.21 53.17
C ARG A 157 5.48 29.45 54.24
N VAL A 158 6.76 29.75 54.42
CA VAL A 158 7.63 29.09 55.37
C VAL A 158 7.25 29.41 56.83
N GLU A 159 6.46 30.46 57.06
CA GLU A 159 5.86 30.74 58.40
C GLU A 159 4.86 29.66 58.80
N ASP A 160 4.22 29.00 57.83
CA ASP A 160 3.35 27.83 58.09
C ASP A 160 4.16 26.53 58.16
N PRO A 161 4.22 25.85 59.33
CA PRO A 161 4.93 24.58 59.44
C PRO A 161 4.41 23.47 58.51
N SER A 162 3.15 23.54 58.11
CA SER A 162 2.54 22.55 57.18
C SER A 162 3.15 22.61 55.78
N TYR A 163 3.65 23.78 55.36
CA TYR A 163 4.30 23.93 54.06
C TYR A 163 5.60 23.13 53.95
N LEU A 164 6.40 23.09 55.01
CA LEU A 164 7.64 22.32 55.08
C LEU A 164 7.36 20.82 54.97
N VAL A 165 6.31 20.36 55.67
CA VAL A 165 5.88 18.96 55.59
C VAL A 165 5.43 18.62 54.16
N ASN A 166 4.59 19.47 53.59
CA ASN A 166 4.09 19.28 52.22
C ASN A 166 5.23 19.19 51.19
N ILE A 167 6.20 20.10 51.23
CA ILE A 167 7.39 20.02 50.36
C ILE A 167 8.17 18.74 50.56
N SER A 168 8.33 18.30 51.80
CA SER A 168 9.00 17.05 52.15
C SER A 168 8.25 15.83 51.60
N ASP A 169 6.93 15.82 51.68
CA ASP A 169 6.10 14.75 51.13
C ASP A 169 6.17 14.71 49.61
N ILE A 170 6.08 15.87 48.93
CA ILE A 170 6.26 15.97 47.48
C ILE A 170 7.63 15.40 47.06
N VAL A 171 8.70 15.77 47.75
CA VAL A 171 10.05 15.23 47.47
C VAL A 171 10.10 13.71 47.64
N SER A 172 9.42 13.19 48.67
CA SER A 172 9.36 11.74 48.90
C SER A 172 8.65 11.03 47.78
N GLU A 173 7.45 11.49 47.39
CA GLU A 173 6.66 10.90 46.30
C GLU A 173 7.43 10.93 44.98
N ILE A 174 8.15 12.02 44.70
CA ILE A 174 8.98 12.12 43.51
C ILE A 174 10.10 11.08 43.50
N TYR A 175 10.80 10.92 44.61
CA TYR A 175 11.91 9.97 44.71
C TYR A 175 11.44 8.52 44.89
N ASP A 176 10.24 8.29 45.36
CA ASP A 176 9.64 6.96 45.42
C ASP A 176 9.33 6.43 44.02
N GLU A 177 8.94 7.29 43.09
CA GLU A 177 8.82 6.92 41.69
C GLU A 177 10.19 6.75 41.02
N GLY A 178 11.12 7.66 41.30
CA GLY A 178 12.47 7.69 40.77
C GLY A 178 12.63 8.60 39.56
N ILE A 179 13.77 9.24 39.50
CA ILE A 179 14.12 10.24 38.48
C ILE A 179 15.40 9.84 37.75
N ILE A 180 15.34 9.70 36.45
CA ILE A 180 16.51 9.49 35.57
C ILE A 180 17.17 10.81 35.22
N ARG A 181 16.36 11.85 34.91
CA ARG A 181 16.82 13.20 34.54
C ARG A 181 16.05 14.24 35.32
N THR A 182 16.73 15.30 35.71
CA THR A 182 16.10 16.41 36.48
C THR A 182 14.89 17.00 35.77
N GLU A 183 14.88 16.98 34.42
CA GLU A 183 13.78 17.50 33.60
C GLU A 183 12.50 16.65 33.67
N ASP A 184 12.59 15.40 34.16
CA ASP A 184 11.46 14.47 34.20
C ASP A 184 10.51 14.71 35.37
N PHE A 185 10.95 15.34 36.47
CA PHE A 185 10.15 15.49 37.68
C PHE A 185 8.81 16.25 37.46
N PRO A 186 8.70 17.31 36.63
CA PRO A 186 7.41 17.95 36.41
C PRO A 186 6.39 17.04 35.69
N ARG A 187 6.88 16.04 34.95
CA ARG A 187 6.03 15.03 34.34
C ARG A 187 5.51 14.07 35.42
N ILE A 188 6.38 13.57 36.33
CA ILE A 188 6.00 12.70 37.40
C ILE A 188 4.94 13.35 38.29
N ILE A 189 5.09 14.63 38.62
CA ILE A 189 4.10 15.38 39.42
C ILE A 189 2.73 15.38 38.74
N ARG A 190 2.67 15.57 37.44
CA ARG A 190 1.40 15.56 36.67
C ARG A 190 0.80 14.16 36.56
N GLU A 191 1.62 13.15 36.30
CA GLU A 191 1.16 11.76 36.10
C GLU A 191 0.64 11.14 37.41
N LYS A 192 1.21 11.55 38.56
CA LYS A 192 0.80 11.09 39.91
C LYS A 192 -0.18 12.02 40.63
N GLU A 193 -0.61 13.09 39.95
CA GLU A 193 -1.52 14.09 40.51
C GLU A 193 -1.04 14.69 41.83
N ILE A 194 0.30 14.79 42.02
CA ILE A 194 0.91 15.36 43.23
C ILE A 194 0.52 16.85 43.31
N ARG A 195 0.02 17.26 44.47
CA ARG A 195 -0.39 18.64 44.73
C ARG A 195 0.81 19.57 44.91
N ALA A 196 1.31 20.11 43.78
CA ALA A 196 2.37 21.12 43.77
C ALA A 196 1.96 22.26 42.82
N ASP A 197 2.15 23.48 43.24
CA ASP A 197 1.88 24.66 42.42
C ASP A 197 3.14 25.06 41.60
N ASN A 198 2.98 26.06 40.73
CA ASN A 198 4.07 26.52 39.86
C ASN A 198 5.27 27.07 40.64
N LEU A 199 5.05 27.61 41.84
CA LEU A 199 6.12 28.09 42.71
C LEU A 199 6.90 26.93 43.33
N ASP A 200 6.20 25.90 43.81
CA ASP A 200 6.79 24.70 44.33
C ASP A 200 7.63 23.97 43.30
N LEU A 201 7.12 23.88 42.05
CA LEU A 201 7.86 23.30 40.92
C LEU A 201 9.16 24.04 40.61
N LYS A 202 9.08 25.38 40.60
CA LYS A 202 10.22 26.23 40.33
C LYS A 202 11.25 26.19 41.46
N PHE A 203 10.78 26.11 42.68
CA PHE A 203 11.61 25.91 43.87
C PHE A 203 12.32 24.57 43.85
N LEU A 204 11.58 23.47 43.74
CA LEU A 204 12.10 22.11 43.73
C LEU A 204 13.10 21.84 42.60
N LYS A 205 12.96 22.50 41.47
CA LYS A 205 13.90 22.37 40.36
C LYS A 205 15.35 22.71 40.71
N ASN A 206 15.59 23.50 41.77
CA ASN A 206 16.93 23.83 42.24
C ASN A 206 17.58 22.73 43.07
N PHE A 207 16.80 21.78 43.61
CA PHE A 207 17.25 20.77 44.58
C PHE A 207 17.14 19.34 44.05
N ILE A 208 16.13 19.06 43.20
CA ILE A 208 15.89 17.73 42.70
C ILE A 208 17.04 17.30 41.78
N LYS A 209 17.62 16.13 42.10
CA LYS A 209 18.66 15.47 41.34
C LYS A 209 18.21 14.08 40.92
N PRO A 210 18.77 13.49 39.88
CA PRO A 210 18.52 12.10 39.50
C PRO A 210 18.87 11.14 40.65
N ASN A 211 17.94 10.21 40.97
CA ASN A 211 18.15 9.18 42.00
C ASN A 211 18.09 7.76 41.43
N LEU A 212 18.00 7.63 40.13
CA LEU A 212 18.08 6.37 39.45
C LEU A 212 19.41 6.22 38.74
N LYS A 213 20.10 5.12 38.96
CA LYS A 213 21.32 4.73 38.30
C LYS A 213 21.09 3.46 37.49
N LEU A 214 21.48 3.43 36.22
CA LEU A 214 21.39 2.23 35.42
C LEU A 214 22.10 1.05 36.07
N ASN A 215 21.37 -0.05 36.28
CA ASN A 215 21.94 -1.33 36.70
C ASN A 215 22.26 -2.17 35.47
N GLU A 216 23.50 -2.06 34.98
CA GLU A 216 23.97 -2.78 33.79
C GLU A 216 23.85 -4.30 34.01
N GLN A 217 24.23 -4.81 35.15
CA GLN A 217 24.24 -6.25 35.44
C GLN A 217 22.82 -6.85 35.44
N GLU A 218 21.85 -6.18 36.09
CA GLU A 218 20.48 -6.67 36.10
C GLU A 218 19.78 -6.48 34.75
N THR A 219 20.14 -5.41 34.03
CA THR A 219 19.68 -5.19 32.64
C THR A 219 20.20 -6.27 31.70
N GLU A 220 21.50 -6.60 31.75
CA GLU A 220 22.10 -7.68 30.96
C GLU A 220 21.50 -9.04 31.33
N LYS A 221 21.31 -9.31 32.64
CA LYS A 221 20.66 -10.53 33.08
C LYS A 221 19.22 -10.63 32.57
N LYS A 222 18.45 -9.56 32.64
CA LYS A 222 17.09 -9.51 32.10
C LYS A 222 17.06 -9.75 30.58
N ILE A 223 18.05 -9.21 29.84
CA ILE A 223 18.23 -9.49 28.43
C ILE A 223 18.54 -10.99 28.21
N ALA A 224 19.47 -11.55 28.99
CA ALA A 224 19.85 -12.95 28.90
C ALA A 224 18.68 -13.88 29.25
N ASP A 225 17.88 -13.55 30.27
CA ASP A 225 16.70 -14.30 30.70
C ASP A 225 15.60 -14.22 29.61
N ASN A 226 15.38 -13.07 29.00
CA ASN A 226 14.47 -12.91 27.88
C ASN A 226 14.91 -13.75 26.67
N ILE A 227 16.21 -13.77 26.39
CA ILE A 227 16.80 -14.62 25.35
C ILE A 227 16.61 -16.10 25.71
N ALA A 228 16.94 -16.51 26.94
CA ALA A 228 16.85 -17.91 27.38
C ALA A 228 15.40 -18.43 27.38
N SER A 229 14.43 -17.58 27.72
CA SER A 229 13.01 -17.95 27.73
C SER A 229 12.43 -18.28 26.33
N LEU A 230 13.10 -17.79 25.29
CA LEU A 230 12.71 -18.01 23.89
C LEU A 230 13.48 -19.17 23.26
N LYS A 231 14.52 -19.69 23.94
CA LYS A 231 15.40 -20.75 23.40
C LYS A 231 14.66 -22.08 23.32
N ASP A 232 14.77 -22.75 22.18
CA ASP A 232 14.23 -24.09 21.90
C ASP A 232 12.68 -24.20 22.01
N ARG A 233 11.96 -23.11 21.91
CA ARG A 233 10.50 -23.14 21.94
C ARG A 233 9.95 -23.31 20.52
N GLU A 234 9.34 -24.46 20.23
CA GLU A 234 8.45 -24.57 19.06
C GLU A 234 7.16 -23.82 19.34
N VAL A 235 6.95 -22.77 18.56
CA VAL A 235 5.73 -21.97 18.62
C VAL A 235 4.84 -22.34 17.44
N ASN A 236 3.67 -22.87 17.75
CA ASN A 236 2.62 -23.16 16.78
C ASN A 236 1.60 -22.02 16.80
N ILE A 237 1.41 -21.38 15.67
CA ILE A 237 0.39 -20.36 15.47
C ILE A 237 -0.62 -20.94 14.48
N TYR A 238 -1.89 -20.97 14.85
CA TYR A 238 -2.95 -21.45 13.98
C TYR A 238 -3.68 -20.28 13.30
N LYS A 239 -4.16 -20.52 12.10
CA LYS A 239 -5.00 -19.54 11.40
C LYS A 239 -6.26 -19.25 12.26
N GLY A 240 -6.48 -17.98 12.58
CA GLY A 240 -7.58 -17.54 13.44
C GLY A 240 -7.15 -17.20 14.88
N ASP A 241 -5.92 -17.56 15.30
CA ASP A 241 -5.42 -17.18 16.60
C ASP A 241 -5.27 -15.66 16.71
N THR A 242 -5.77 -15.10 17.80
CA THR A 242 -5.56 -13.68 18.12
C THR A 242 -4.17 -13.50 18.72
N ILE A 243 -3.29 -12.81 18.00
CA ILE A 243 -1.90 -12.57 18.44
C ILE A 243 -1.86 -11.39 19.43
N VAL A 244 -2.58 -10.30 19.11
CA VAL A 244 -2.69 -9.10 19.96
C VAL A 244 -4.11 -8.57 19.85
N LYS A 245 -4.73 -8.18 20.96
CA LYS A 245 -6.05 -7.53 20.97
C LYS A 245 -5.91 -6.02 20.75
N LYS A 246 -6.97 -5.40 20.26
CA LYS A 246 -7.05 -3.94 20.14
C LYS A 246 -6.83 -3.27 21.51
N GLY A 247 -5.88 -2.33 21.54
CA GLY A 247 -5.52 -1.59 22.76
C GLY A 247 -4.39 -2.21 23.57
N ASP A 248 -3.99 -3.46 23.30
CA ASP A 248 -2.86 -4.10 23.96
C ASP A 248 -1.52 -3.62 23.38
N ILE A 249 -0.50 -3.63 24.23
CA ILE A 249 0.87 -3.31 23.83
C ILE A 249 1.49 -4.53 23.15
N ILE A 250 2.13 -4.33 22.01
CA ILE A 250 2.87 -5.38 21.29
C ILE A 250 4.17 -5.64 22.05
N ASP A 251 4.24 -6.74 22.76
CA ASP A 251 5.43 -7.21 23.44
C ASP A 251 6.40 -7.94 22.48
N ASN A 252 7.54 -8.39 22.98
CA ASN A 252 8.54 -9.08 22.18
C ASN A 252 8.03 -10.42 21.61
N ASP A 253 7.25 -11.17 22.37
CA ASP A 253 6.70 -12.47 21.92
C ASP A 253 5.66 -12.28 20.79
N ALA A 254 4.75 -11.33 20.99
CA ALA A 254 3.79 -10.94 19.95
C ALA A 254 4.49 -10.43 18.69
N TYR A 255 5.54 -9.60 18.85
CA TYR A 255 6.32 -9.10 17.71
C TYR A 255 6.99 -10.22 16.92
N LEU A 256 7.63 -11.18 17.58
CA LEU A 256 8.22 -12.36 16.93
C LEU A 256 7.18 -13.19 16.19
N LYS A 257 6.02 -13.43 16.79
CA LYS A 257 4.89 -14.11 16.14
C LYS A 257 4.43 -13.36 14.88
N LEU A 258 4.30 -12.03 14.98
CA LEU A 258 3.94 -11.17 13.85
C LEU A 258 5.01 -11.19 12.74
N GLU A 259 6.29 -11.24 13.11
CA GLU A 259 7.39 -11.34 12.15
C GLU A 259 7.38 -12.67 11.40
N LYS A 260 7.22 -13.79 12.12
CA LYS A 260 7.12 -15.14 11.51
C LYS A 260 5.86 -15.31 10.65
N LEU A 261 4.78 -14.66 11.01
CA LEU A 261 3.60 -14.53 10.16
C LEU A 261 3.87 -13.62 8.94
N GLY A 262 5.00 -12.88 8.91
CA GLY A 262 5.31 -11.90 7.87
C GLY A 262 4.42 -10.65 7.96
N MET A 263 3.95 -10.30 9.16
CA MET A 263 3.08 -9.15 9.41
C MET A 263 3.84 -7.89 9.82
N VAL A 264 5.16 -7.98 10.03
CA VAL A 264 6.04 -6.88 10.43
C VAL A 264 6.89 -6.41 9.25
N ARG A 265 7.23 -5.14 9.21
CA ARG A 265 8.20 -4.56 8.28
C ARG A 265 9.63 -4.88 8.76
N GLY A 266 10.13 -6.07 8.49
CA GLY A 266 11.53 -6.43 8.80
C GLY A 266 12.51 -6.13 7.66
N GLY A 267 13.81 -6.38 7.87
CA GLY A 267 14.91 -6.19 6.90
C GLY A 267 14.74 -6.92 5.55
N ALA A 268 13.83 -7.88 5.48
CA ALA A 268 13.37 -8.53 4.24
C ALA A 268 12.74 -7.57 3.19
N LYS A 269 12.47 -6.30 3.55
CA LYS A 269 11.87 -5.33 2.64
C LYS A 269 12.73 -5.08 1.40
N ILE A 270 14.04 -4.96 1.55
CA ILE A 270 14.96 -4.72 0.43
C ILE A 270 14.97 -5.94 -0.49
N ILE A 271 15.09 -7.14 0.06
CA ILE A 271 15.09 -8.40 -0.71
C ILE A 271 13.75 -8.56 -1.45
N LYS A 272 12.63 -8.29 -0.79
CA LYS A 272 11.29 -8.34 -1.41
C LYS A 272 11.15 -7.34 -2.55
N ILE A 273 11.54 -6.07 -2.33
CA ILE A 273 11.51 -5.02 -3.35
C ILE A 273 12.42 -5.39 -4.52
N THR A 274 13.64 -5.87 -4.25
CA THR A 274 14.57 -6.32 -5.30
C THR A 274 13.97 -7.47 -6.12
N GLY A 275 13.37 -8.47 -5.47
CA GLY A 275 12.66 -9.57 -6.13
C GLY A 275 11.52 -9.07 -7.02
N LEU A 276 10.70 -8.15 -6.53
CA LEU A 276 9.61 -7.54 -7.29
C LEU A 276 10.12 -6.77 -8.52
N VAL A 277 11.19 -5.98 -8.36
CA VAL A 277 11.79 -5.23 -9.48
C VAL A 277 12.34 -6.18 -10.54
N ILE A 278 13.03 -7.25 -10.15
CA ILE A 278 13.56 -8.26 -11.08
C ILE A 278 12.39 -8.94 -11.83
N THR A 279 11.36 -9.38 -11.12
CA THR A 279 10.18 -10.01 -11.72
C THR A 279 9.50 -9.05 -12.71
N PHE A 280 9.35 -7.77 -12.34
CA PHE A 280 8.79 -6.75 -13.20
C PHE A 280 9.62 -6.53 -14.47
N ILE A 281 10.95 -6.46 -14.36
CA ILE A 281 11.85 -6.30 -15.51
C ILE A 281 11.71 -7.48 -16.46
N ILE A 282 11.68 -8.73 -15.93
CA ILE A 282 11.49 -9.93 -16.74
C ILE A 282 10.13 -9.90 -17.45
N LEU A 283 9.07 -9.55 -16.73
CA LEU A 283 7.72 -9.45 -17.29
C LEU A 283 7.64 -8.43 -18.43
N ILE A 284 8.19 -7.24 -18.23
CA ILE A 284 8.23 -6.16 -19.25
C ILE A 284 9.10 -6.54 -20.44
N ALA A 285 10.23 -7.21 -20.22
CA ALA A 285 11.06 -7.68 -21.32
C ALA A 285 10.34 -8.73 -22.18
N LEU A 286 9.63 -9.66 -21.55
CA LEU A 286 8.80 -10.67 -22.22
C LEU A 286 7.64 -9.99 -22.97
N LEU A 287 6.93 -9.07 -22.34
CA LEU A 287 5.87 -8.27 -22.95
C LEU A 287 6.38 -7.52 -24.20
N TYR A 288 7.54 -6.88 -24.08
CA TYR A 288 8.17 -6.18 -25.21
C TYR A 288 8.43 -7.10 -26.39
N THR A 289 9.03 -8.27 -26.14
CA THR A 289 9.37 -9.20 -27.22
C THR A 289 8.15 -9.74 -27.94
N ILE A 290 7.09 -10.09 -27.20
CA ILE A 290 5.83 -10.60 -27.77
C ILE A 290 5.10 -9.52 -28.56
N LEU A 291 4.93 -8.33 -27.97
CA LEU A 291 4.23 -7.22 -28.64
C LEU A 291 4.97 -6.74 -29.87
N LYS A 292 6.30 -6.64 -29.82
CA LYS A 292 7.11 -6.24 -30.97
C LYS A 292 7.05 -7.24 -32.11
N ARG A 293 7.05 -8.53 -31.80
CA ARG A 293 7.05 -9.61 -32.80
C ARG A 293 5.67 -9.81 -33.44
N ASN A 294 4.61 -9.84 -32.63
CA ASN A 294 3.31 -10.33 -33.07
C ASN A 294 2.22 -9.26 -33.10
N CYS A 295 2.35 -8.15 -32.36
CA CYS A 295 1.30 -7.16 -32.18
C CYS A 295 1.77 -5.73 -32.48
N LYS A 296 2.85 -5.56 -33.23
CA LYS A 296 3.45 -4.26 -33.51
C LYS A 296 2.47 -3.31 -34.16
N GLU A 297 1.75 -3.76 -35.20
CA GLU A 297 0.77 -2.95 -35.92
C GLU A 297 -0.37 -2.48 -35.03
N LEU A 298 -0.86 -3.35 -34.13
CA LEU A 298 -1.90 -3.02 -33.15
C LEU A 298 -1.40 -1.98 -32.13
N MET A 299 -0.16 -2.12 -31.67
CA MET A 299 0.48 -1.13 -30.78
C MET A 299 0.67 0.24 -31.46
N GLU A 300 0.86 0.26 -32.77
CA GLU A 300 0.98 1.51 -33.58
C GLU A 300 -0.37 2.04 -34.06
N SER A 301 -1.45 1.26 -33.94
CA SER A 301 -2.81 1.62 -34.34
C SER A 301 -3.56 2.38 -33.23
N ASN A 302 -4.72 2.91 -33.59
CA ASN A 302 -5.59 3.60 -32.62
C ASN A 302 -6.21 2.67 -31.58
N VAL A 303 -6.17 1.35 -31.76
CA VAL A 303 -6.63 0.33 -30.80
C VAL A 303 -5.87 0.40 -29.45
N PHE A 304 -4.65 0.92 -29.47
CA PHE A 304 -3.84 1.07 -28.26
C PHE A 304 -4.53 1.91 -27.17
N TYR A 305 -5.14 3.03 -27.52
CA TYR A 305 -5.71 3.96 -26.55
C TYR A 305 -6.94 3.41 -25.79
N PRO A 306 -7.94 2.80 -26.46
CA PRO A 306 -9.03 2.11 -25.77
C PRO A 306 -8.54 1.05 -24.79
N MET A 307 -7.53 0.27 -25.17
CA MET A 307 -6.97 -0.76 -24.29
C MET A 307 -6.31 -0.13 -23.06
N LEU A 308 -5.55 0.94 -23.27
CA LEU A 308 -4.91 1.66 -22.17
C LEU A 308 -5.95 2.24 -21.18
N ILE A 309 -7.01 2.87 -21.71
CA ILE A 309 -8.11 3.42 -20.91
C ILE A 309 -8.79 2.29 -20.10
N THR A 310 -9.05 1.15 -20.73
CA THR A 310 -9.69 0.00 -20.08
C THR A 310 -8.80 -0.55 -18.95
N ILE A 311 -7.48 -0.65 -19.18
CA ILE A 311 -6.52 -1.08 -18.14
C ILE A 311 -6.56 -0.10 -16.97
N ILE A 312 -6.39 1.19 -17.21
CA ILE A 312 -6.39 2.21 -16.15
C ILE A 312 -7.71 2.18 -15.35
N PHE A 313 -8.83 2.08 -16.05
CA PHE A 313 -10.15 2.03 -15.41
C PHE A 313 -10.27 0.83 -14.47
N LEU A 314 -9.89 -0.37 -14.92
CA LEU A 314 -9.96 -1.58 -14.11
C LEU A 314 -8.97 -1.56 -12.95
N ASP A 315 -7.76 -1.05 -13.17
CA ASP A 315 -6.72 -0.95 -12.15
C ASP A 315 -7.12 0.01 -11.03
N VAL A 316 -7.72 1.15 -11.38
CA VAL A 316 -8.26 2.10 -10.40
C VAL A 316 -9.40 1.47 -9.60
N LEU A 317 -10.34 0.80 -10.26
CA LEU A 317 -11.42 0.09 -9.57
C LEU A 317 -10.87 -0.99 -8.64
N TYR A 318 -9.88 -1.77 -9.09
CA TYR A 318 -9.26 -2.81 -8.27
C TYR A 318 -8.62 -2.21 -7.01
N ILE A 319 -7.89 -1.11 -7.12
CA ILE A 319 -7.28 -0.43 -5.97
C ILE A 319 -8.33 0.05 -4.97
N ILE A 320 -9.45 0.63 -5.44
CA ILE A 320 -10.54 1.10 -4.58
C ILE A 320 -11.13 -0.06 -3.76
N PHE A 321 -11.33 -1.21 -4.40
CA PHE A 321 -11.97 -2.36 -3.78
C PHE A 321 -10.97 -3.32 -3.08
N LEU A 322 -9.66 -3.07 -3.17
CA LEU A 322 -8.61 -3.96 -2.65
C LEU A 322 -8.70 -4.22 -1.13
N LYS A 323 -9.24 -3.26 -0.37
CA LYS A 323 -9.41 -3.40 1.08
C LYS A 323 -10.46 -4.42 1.49
N ASN A 324 -11.42 -4.70 0.60
CA ASN A 324 -12.56 -5.60 0.84
C ASN A 324 -12.46 -6.82 -0.08
N ASN A 325 -11.87 -7.90 0.41
CA ASN A 325 -11.56 -9.09 -0.39
C ASN A 325 -12.74 -9.66 -1.19
N TYR A 326 -13.98 -9.54 -0.69
CA TYR A 326 -15.16 -10.10 -1.36
C TYR A 326 -15.75 -9.18 -2.43
N PHE A 327 -15.64 -7.86 -2.27
CA PHE A 327 -16.11 -6.91 -3.27
C PHE A 327 -15.32 -6.95 -4.57
N THR A 328 -14.13 -7.55 -4.56
CA THR A 328 -13.35 -7.74 -5.78
C THR A 328 -14.06 -8.64 -6.80
N TYR A 329 -14.96 -9.54 -6.39
CA TYR A 329 -15.72 -10.41 -7.29
C TYR A 329 -16.78 -9.68 -8.13
N ILE A 330 -17.21 -8.48 -7.75
CA ILE A 330 -18.14 -7.65 -8.52
C ILE A 330 -17.44 -6.85 -9.63
N LEU A 331 -16.12 -6.78 -9.61
CA LEU A 331 -15.37 -5.99 -10.58
C LEU A 331 -15.47 -6.58 -11.99
N PRO A 332 -15.62 -5.73 -13.03
CA PRO A 332 -15.82 -6.17 -14.40
C PRO A 332 -14.49 -6.60 -15.08
N PHE A 333 -13.74 -7.51 -14.48
CA PHE A 333 -12.44 -7.93 -15.00
C PHE A 333 -12.48 -8.55 -16.39
N ALA A 334 -13.57 -9.24 -16.71
CA ALA A 334 -13.75 -9.82 -18.03
C ALA A 334 -13.92 -8.76 -19.14
N MET A 335 -14.07 -7.49 -18.80
CA MET A 335 -14.14 -6.37 -19.75
C MET A 335 -12.86 -6.23 -20.56
N LEU A 336 -11.68 -6.33 -19.94
CA LEU A 336 -10.39 -6.18 -20.62
C LEU A 336 -10.17 -7.26 -21.71
N PRO A 337 -10.29 -8.58 -21.39
CA PRO A 337 -10.13 -9.61 -22.39
C PRO A 337 -11.24 -9.58 -23.46
N LEU A 338 -12.47 -9.19 -23.11
CA LEU A 338 -13.57 -9.11 -24.03
C LEU A 338 -13.38 -7.97 -25.04
N ILE A 339 -13.19 -6.74 -24.57
CA ILE A 339 -12.94 -5.57 -25.44
C ILE A 339 -11.62 -5.76 -26.22
N GLY A 340 -10.58 -6.26 -25.56
CA GLY A 340 -9.30 -6.51 -26.18
C GLY A 340 -9.37 -7.47 -27.37
N THR A 341 -10.20 -8.52 -27.26
CA THR A 341 -10.39 -9.48 -28.34
C THR A 341 -11.19 -8.87 -29.50
N ILE A 342 -12.22 -8.10 -29.19
CA ILE A 342 -13.04 -7.42 -30.21
C ILE A 342 -12.21 -6.40 -31.00
N LEU A 343 -11.38 -5.61 -30.31
CA LEU A 343 -10.61 -4.51 -30.94
C LEU A 343 -9.26 -4.95 -31.52
N GLY A 344 -8.57 -5.88 -30.89
CA GLY A 344 -7.17 -6.22 -31.20
C GLY A 344 -6.91 -7.71 -31.45
N GLY A 345 -7.94 -8.56 -31.33
CA GLY A 345 -7.82 -10.01 -31.54
C GLY A 345 -7.25 -10.76 -30.33
N ARG A 346 -7.27 -12.09 -30.43
CA ARG A 346 -6.99 -13.01 -29.30
C ARG A 346 -5.63 -12.81 -28.65
N LEU A 347 -4.56 -12.76 -29.46
CA LEU A 347 -3.20 -12.71 -28.92
C LEU A 347 -2.90 -11.39 -28.21
N PHE A 348 -3.31 -10.28 -28.81
CA PHE A 348 -3.13 -8.95 -28.22
C PHE A 348 -3.87 -8.82 -26.90
N SER A 349 -5.13 -9.25 -26.89
CA SER A 349 -5.96 -9.30 -25.68
C SER A 349 -5.35 -10.16 -24.59
N PHE A 350 -4.91 -11.39 -24.93
CA PHE A 350 -4.30 -12.31 -23.98
C PHE A 350 -3.05 -11.71 -23.34
N VAL A 351 -2.14 -11.19 -24.15
CA VAL A 351 -0.85 -10.66 -23.67
C VAL A 351 -1.07 -9.48 -22.72
N LEU A 352 -1.94 -8.54 -23.06
CA LEU A 352 -2.22 -7.38 -22.21
C LEU A 352 -2.94 -7.77 -20.91
N THR A 353 -3.98 -8.60 -21.03
CA THR A 353 -4.76 -9.04 -19.86
C THR A 353 -3.94 -9.90 -18.92
N PHE A 354 -3.16 -10.84 -19.47
CA PHE A 354 -2.30 -11.70 -18.66
C PHE A 354 -1.23 -10.89 -17.90
N THR A 355 -0.61 -9.91 -18.57
CA THR A 355 0.35 -9.00 -17.92
C THR A 355 -0.32 -8.19 -16.83
N ASN A 356 -1.51 -7.64 -17.08
CA ASN A 356 -2.28 -6.89 -16.10
C ASN A 356 -2.62 -7.76 -14.88
N ILE A 357 -3.09 -8.98 -15.08
CA ILE A 357 -3.38 -9.94 -14.01
C ILE A 357 -2.13 -10.20 -13.15
N LEU A 358 -0.98 -10.45 -13.77
CA LEU A 358 0.28 -10.70 -13.06
C LEU A 358 0.76 -9.49 -12.24
N VAL A 359 0.49 -8.27 -12.72
CA VAL A 359 0.82 -7.04 -11.99
C VAL A 359 -0.09 -6.82 -10.79
N LEU A 360 -1.39 -7.04 -10.96
CA LEU A 360 -2.40 -6.79 -9.93
C LEU A 360 -2.54 -7.94 -8.93
N SER A 361 -2.56 -9.19 -9.41
CA SER A 361 -2.87 -10.35 -8.59
C SER A 361 -1.66 -10.77 -7.77
N ARG A 362 -1.81 -10.71 -6.44
CA ARG A 362 -0.82 -11.19 -5.47
C ARG A 362 -1.33 -12.38 -4.67
N GLU A 363 -2.59 -12.72 -4.82
CA GLU A 363 -3.20 -13.87 -4.16
C GLU A 363 -3.42 -15.00 -5.17
N GLU A 364 -2.98 -16.20 -4.84
CA GLU A 364 -3.07 -17.37 -5.72
C GLU A 364 -4.51 -17.67 -6.16
N SER A 365 -5.46 -17.46 -5.25
CA SER A 365 -6.90 -17.63 -5.50
C SER A 365 -7.43 -16.77 -6.63
N TRP A 366 -7.11 -15.50 -6.59
CA TRP A 366 -7.53 -14.53 -7.58
C TRP A 366 -6.88 -14.78 -8.94
N LEU A 367 -5.59 -15.13 -8.92
CA LEU A 367 -4.84 -15.41 -10.14
C LEU A 367 -5.49 -16.53 -10.96
N LEU A 368 -5.85 -17.63 -10.32
CA LEU A 368 -6.50 -18.78 -10.99
C LEU A 368 -7.85 -18.41 -11.59
N VAL A 369 -8.71 -17.72 -10.81
CA VAL A 369 -10.03 -17.27 -11.28
C VAL A 369 -9.91 -16.34 -12.47
N MET A 370 -9.04 -15.34 -12.40
CA MET A 370 -8.84 -14.36 -13.48
C MET A 370 -8.27 -14.98 -14.74
N ILE A 371 -7.31 -15.91 -14.64
CA ILE A 371 -6.77 -16.61 -15.80
C ILE A 371 -7.87 -17.43 -16.47
N ALA A 372 -8.64 -18.21 -15.70
CA ALA A 372 -9.71 -19.04 -16.22
C ALA A 372 -10.77 -18.18 -16.95
N VAL A 373 -11.25 -17.11 -16.33
CA VAL A 373 -12.23 -16.18 -16.92
C VAL A 373 -11.66 -15.52 -18.17
N THR A 374 -10.39 -15.10 -18.16
CA THR A 374 -9.73 -14.50 -19.34
C THR A 374 -9.69 -15.42 -20.52
N LEU A 375 -9.29 -16.69 -20.33
CA LEU A 375 -9.22 -17.66 -21.42
C LEU A 375 -10.60 -17.90 -22.05
N VAL A 376 -11.63 -18.06 -21.22
CA VAL A 376 -13.00 -18.25 -21.70
C VAL A 376 -13.54 -16.98 -22.36
N ALA A 377 -13.25 -15.79 -21.83
CA ALA A 377 -13.65 -14.52 -22.41
C ALA A 377 -13.06 -14.32 -23.81
N ILE A 378 -11.75 -14.58 -23.98
CA ILE A 378 -11.08 -14.49 -25.28
C ILE A 378 -11.66 -15.48 -26.28
N TYR A 379 -11.86 -16.73 -25.85
CA TYR A 379 -12.44 -17.77 -26.71
C TYR A 379 -13.85 -17.39 -27.21
N LYS A 380 -14.70 -16.92 -26.32
CA LYS A 380 -16.08 -16.53 -26.66
C LYS A 380 -16.17 -15.23 -27.42
N ALA A 381 -15.30 -14.26 -27.15
CA ALA A 381 -15.34 -12.94 -27.77
C ALA A 381 -14.88 -12.94 -29.25
N ASP A 382 -14.12 -13.93 -29.68
CA ASP A 382 -13.59 -14.00 -31.03
C ASP A 382 -14.66 -14.19 -32.13
N ASN A 383 -15.80 -14.80 -31.79
CA ASN A 383 -16.87 -15.11 -32.73
C ASN A 383 -18.12 -14.23 -32.54
N LEU A 384 -17.96 -13.03 -31.95
CA LEU A 384 -19.07 -12.12 -31.75
C LEU A 384 -19.55 -11.50 -33.04
N THR A 385 -20.85 -11.65 -33.32
CA THR A 385 -21.50 -11.10 -34.52
C THR A 385 -22.45 -9.97 -34.22
N SER A 386 -23.01 -9.90 -33.03
CA SER A 386 -23.95 -8.86 -32.63
C SER A 386 -23.63 -8.25 -31.29
N ARG A 387 -24.06 -7.00 -31.07
CA ARG A 387 -23.88 -6.32 -29.77
C ARG A 387 -24.65 -7.01 -28.63
N SER A 388 -25.79 -7.66 -28.95
CA SER A 388 -26.58 -8.41 -27.96
C SER A 388 -25.82 -9.62 -27.40
N ASP A 389 -24.88 -10.19 -28.19
CA ASP A 389 -24.10 -11.33 -27.76
C ASP A 389 -23.08 -10.97 -26.68
N ILE A 390 -22.67 -9.68 -26.61
CA ILE A 390 -21.80 -9.17 -25.52
C ILE A 390 -22.47 -9.41 -24.18
N ILE A 391 -23.79 -9.09 -24.03
CA ILE A 391 -24.50 -9.28 -22.76
C ILE A 391 -24.63 -10.77 -22.42
N LYS A 392 -24.95 -11.61 -23.40
CA LYS A 392 -25.09 -13.06 -23.18
C LYS A 392 -23.75 -13.67 -22.71
N ILE A 393 -22.65 -13.30 -23.38
CA ILE A 393 -21.33 -13.78 -23.04
C ILE A 393 -20.88 -13.26 -21.67
N SER A 394 -21.09 -12.00 -21.37
CA SER A 394 -20.68 -11.44 -20.08
C SER A 394 -21.48 -12.04 -18.91
N LEU A 395 -22.77 -12.30 -19.08
CA LEU A 395 -23.55 -13.05 -18.08
C LEU A 395 -23.02 -14.48 -17.90
N PHE A 396 -22.72 -15.16 -19.02
CA PHE A 396 -22.08 -16.48 -18.97
C PHE A 396 -20.74 -16.44 -18.23
N LEU A 397 -19.90 -15.41 -18.49
CA LEU A 397 -18.62 -15.22 -17.81
C LEU A 397 -18.80 -14.98 -16.30
N GLY A 398 -19.84 -14.23 -15.89
CA GLY A 398 -20.16 -14.03 -14.47
C GLY A 398 -20.55 -15.35 -13.77
N ILE A 399 -21.37 -16.18 -14.42
CA ILE A 399 -21.72 -17.51 -13.91
C ILE A 399 -20.49 -18.41 -13.87
N PHE A 400 -19.69 -18.42 -14.92
CA PHE A 400 -18.44 -19.19 -14.96
C PHE A 400 -17.46 -18.75 -13.86
N GLN A 401 -17.30 -17.44 -13.66
CA GLN A 401 -16.51 -16.89 -12.55
C GLN A 401 -17.02 -17.37 -11.20
N ALA A 402 -18.35 -17.38 -10.99
CA ALA A 402 -18.96 -17.88 -9.76
C ALA A 402 -18.60 -19.34 -9.52
N VAL A 403 -18.72 -20.21 -10.54
CA VAL A 403 -18.40 -21.64 -10.43
C VAL A 403 -16.94 -21.87 -10.06
N VAL A 404 -16.00 -21.19 -10.75
CA VAL A 404 -14.56 -21.33 -10.46
C VAL A 404 -14.23 -20.80 -9.06
N SER A 405 -14.81 -19.67 -8.67
CA SER A 405 -14.57 -19.07 -7.36
C SER A 405 -15.14 -19.89 -6.20
N VAL A 406 -16.33 -20.48 -6.40
CA VAL A 406 -16.93 -21.39 -5.42
C VAL A 406 -16.11 -22.66 -5.28
N SER A 407 -15.65 -23.24 -6.39
CA SER A 407 -14.77 -24.43 -6.34
C SER A 407 -13.52 -24.17 -5.50
N TYR A 408 -12.90 -23.02 -5.70
CA TYR A 408 -11.77 -22.58 -4.86
C TYR A 408 -12.17 -22.34 -3.39
N GLY A 409 -13.32 -21.71 -3.15
CA GLY A 409 -13.84 -21.46 -1.82
C GLY A 409 -14.13 -22.76 -1.03
N LEU A 410 -14.65 -23.80 -1.71
CA LEU A 410 -14.88 -25.12 -1.10
C LEU A 410 -13.55 -25.79 -0.71
N VAL A 411 -12.54 -25.72 -1.56
CA VAL A 411 -11.18 -26.24 -1.23
C VAL A 411 -10.61 -25.56 0.01
N ASN A 412 -10.86 -24.25 0.17
CA ASN A 412 -10.42 -23.48 1.34
C ASN A 412 -11.40 -23.48 2.51
N GLN A 413 -12.42 -24.33 2.48
CA GLN A 413 -13.42 -24.53 3.56
C GLN A 413 -14.11 -23.21 3.98
N LEU A 414 -14.41 -22.33 3.01
CA LEU A 414 -15.16 -21.10 3.29
C LEU A 414 -16.57 -21.44 3.76
N ASN A 415 -17.12 -20.61 4.65
CA ASN A 415 -18.48 -20.79 5.15
C ASN A 415 -19.53 -20.51 4.06
N LEU A 416 -20.75 -21.06 4.25
CA LEU A 416 -21.81 -20.96 3.27
C LEU A 416 -22.20 -19.51 2.93
N VAL A 417 -22.18 -18.61 3.89
CA VAL A 417 -22.53 -17.20 3.70
C VAL A 417 -21.55 -16.52 2.75
N LEU A 418 -20.25 -16.78 2.91
CA LEU A 418 -19.22 -16.24 2.02
C LEU A 418 -19.34 -16.82 0.61
N LEU A 419 -19.62 -18.12 0.46
CA LEU A 419 -19.83 -18.76 -0.84
C LEU A 419 -21.01 -18.12 -1.58
N MET A 420 -22.14 -17.88 -0.90
CA MET A 420 -23.29 -17.21 -1.48
C MET A 420 -22.96 -15.76 -1.89
N THR A 421 -22.20 -15.04 -1.07
CA THR A 421 -21.73 -13.69 -1.41
C THR A 421 -20.87 -13.68 -2.68
N ILE A 422 -19.94 -14.62 -2.81
CA ILE A 422 -19.08 -14.77 -3.99
C ILE A 422 -19.93 -15.05 -5.24
N ILE A 423 -20.93 -15.92 -5.16
CA ILE A 423 -21.82 -16.23 -6.28
C ILE A 423 -22.55 -14.95 -6.75
N ILE A 424 -23.20 -14.26 -5.81
CA ILE A 424 -23.97 -13.07 -6.13
C ILE A 424 -23.07 -12.01 -6.78
N PHE A 425 -21.92 -11.70 -6.18
CA PHE A 425 -21.01 -10.68 -6.68
C PHE A 425 -20.40 -11.06 -8.05
N SER A 426 -20.06 -12.32 -8.27
CA SER A 426 -19.55 -12.78 -9.57
C SER A 426 -20.56 -12.63 -10.69
N VAL A 427 -21.83 -13.00 -10.46
CA VAL A 427 -22.89 -12.85 -11.45
C VAL A 427 -23.16 -11.36 -11.75
N PHE A 428 -23.24 -10.51 -10.71
CA PHE A 428 -23.34 -9.07 -10.90
C PHE A 428 -22.14 -8.47 -11.63
N GLY A 429 -20.91 -8.92 -11.33
CA GLY A 429 -19.70 -8.54 -12.04
C GLY A 429 -19.77 -8.85 -13.54
N GLY A 430 -20.30 -10.02 -13.89
CA GLY A 430 -20.58 -10.39 -15.28
C GLY A 430 -21.59 -9.46 -15.95
N LEU A 431 -22.71 -9.15 -15.29
CA LEU A 431 -23.71 -8.21 -15.81
C LEU A 431 -23.11 -6.80 -16.02
N ILE A 432 -22.38 -6.29 -15.03
CA ILE A 432 -21.69 -5.00 -15.10
C ILE A 432 -20.68 -4.99 -16.27
N THR A 433 -19.93 -6.07 -16.44
CA THR A 433 -19.02 -6.24 -17.60
C THR A 433 -19.77 -6.05 -18.92
N GLY A 434 -20.91 -6.70 -19.09
CA GLY A 434 -21.73 -6.61 -20.31
C GLY A 434 -22.23 -5.21 -20.57
N VAL A 435 -22.83 -4.60 -19.57
CA VAL A 435 -23.44 -3.25 -19.68
C VAL A 435 -22.35 -2.21 -20.00
N ILE A 436 -21.22 -2.23 -19.29
CA ILE A 436 -20.14 -1.27 -19.53
C ILE A 436 -19.51 -1.52 -20.90
N SER A 437 -19.21 -2.78 -21.24
CA SER A 437 -18.60 -3.11 -22.54
C SER A 437 -19.48 -2.70 -23.71
N LEU A 438 -20.80 -2.91 -23.60
CA LEU A 438 -21.75 -2.52 -24.64
C LEU A 438 -21.82 -0.99 -24.82
N GLY A 439 -21.75 -0.22 -23.73
CA GLY A 439 -21.78 1.25 -23.77
C GLY A 439 -20.47 1.85 -24.25
N VAL A 440 -19.34 1.29 -23.81
CA VAL A 440 -18.01 1.84 -24.10
C VAL A 440 -17.53 1.49 -25.50
N LEU A 441 -17.89 0.33 -26.06
CA LEU A 441 -17.42 -0.12 -27.36
C LEU A 441 -17.79 0.84 -28.51
N PRO A 442 -19.04 1.30 -28.68
CA PRO A 442 -19.40 2.28 -29.70
C PRO A 442 -18.68 3.62 -29.52
N TYR A 443 -18.45 4.04 -28.28
CA TYR A 443 -17.69 5.24 -27.99
C TYR A 443 -16.23 5.09 -28.47
N PHE A 444 -15.60 3.95 -28.21
CA PHE A 444 -14.25 3.66 -28.69
C PHE A 444 -14.17 3.59 -30.22
N GLU A 445 -15.15 2.91 -30.86
CA GLU A 445 -15.24 2.82 -32.31
C GLU A 445 -15.30 4.22 -32.95
N ASN A 446 -16.12 5.12 -32.43
CA ASN A 446 -16.32 6.45 -32.98
C ASN A 446 -15.15 7.41 -32.65
N THR A 447 -14.64 7.39 -31.40
CA THR A 447 -13.60 8.34 -30.96
C THR A 447 -12.24 8.02 -31.56
N PHE A 448 -11.93 6.74 -31.75
CA PHE A 448 -10.62 6.28 -32.21
C PHE A 448 -10.64 5.77 -33.65
N ASP A 449 -11.76 5.94 -34.40
CA ASP A 449 -11.95 5.48 -35.78
C ASP A 449 -11.59 3.99 -35.96
N ILE A 450 -12.10 3.14 -35.09
CA ILE A 450 -11.85 1.70 -35.11
C ILE A 450 -13.02 1.00 -35.80
N LEU A 451 -12.72 0.19 -36.79
CA LEU A 451 -13.69 -0.65 -37.47
C LEU A 451 -13.64 -2.06 -36.88
N THR A 452 -14.64 -2.39 -36.04
CA THR A 452 -14.84 -3.76 -35.53
C THR A 452 -15.64 -4.59 -36.54
N ASN A 453 -15.54 -5.94 -36.40
CA ASN A 453 -16.36 -6.83 -37.23
C ASN A 453 -17.86 -6.59 -37.02
N MET A 454 -18.29 -6.26 -35.79
CA MET A 454 -19.69 -5.92 -35.50
C MET A 454 -20.11 -4.66 -36.23
N ARG A 455 -19.32 -3.61 -36.24
CA ARG A 455 -19.61 -2.36 -36.95
C ARG A 455 -19.64 -2.58 -38.46
N LEU A 456 -18.76 -3.41 -38.98
CA LEU A 456 -18.78 -3.78 -40.43
C LEU A 456 -20.07 -4.52 -40.79
N LEU A 457 -20.51 -5.46 -39.93
CA LEU A 457 -21.78 -6.17 -40.17
C LEU A 457 -22.99 -5.23 -40.04
N GLU A 458 -23.02 -4.30 -39.08
CA GLU A 458 -24.07 -3.27 -38.99
C GLU A 458 -24.10 -2.36 -40.21
N LEU A 459 -22.96 -1.95 -40.76
CA LEU A 459 -22.88 -1.13 -41.96
C LEU A 459 -23.26 -1.88 -43.25
N SER A 460 -23.05 -3.21 -43.25
CA SER A 460 -23.46 -4.08 -44.38
C SER A 460 -24.92 -4.54 -44.34
N ASP A 461 -25.66 -4.23 -43.27
CA ASP A 461 -27.07 -4.56 -43.15
C ASP A 461 -27.88 -3.77 -44.19
N PHE A 462 -28.71 -4.46 -44.95
CA PHE A 462 -29.55 -3.85 -45.98
C PHE A 462 -30.62 -2.90 -45.39
N SER A 463 -30.89 -2.95 -44.12
CA SER A 463 -31.72 -1.97 -43.42
C SER A 463 -31.04 -0.62 -43.19
N HIS A 464 -29.72 -0.55 -43.39
CA HIS A 464 -28.93 0.68 -43.18
C HIS A 464 -29.42 1.77 -44.17
N THR A 465 -29.60 3.00 -43.68
CA THR A 465 -30.19 4.11 -44.42
C THR A 465 -29.52 4.40 -45.78
N LEU A 466 -28.19 4.30 -45.84
CA LEU A 466 -27.43 4.51 -47.07
C LEU A 466 -27.65 3.37 -48.08
N LEU A 467 -27.69 2.11 -47.65
CA LEU A 467 -27.95 0.95 -48.50
C LEU A 467 -29.38 0.93 -48.98
N LYS A 468 -30.36 1.34 -48.16
CA LYS A 468 -31.74 1.58 -48.60
C LYS A 468 -31.83 2.66 -49.70
N GLN A 469 -31.09 3.77 -49.51
CA GLN A 469 -31.06 4.80 -50.56
C GLN A 469 -30.42 4.30 -51.86
N LEU A 470 -29.35 3.48 -51.78
CA LEU A 470 -28.73 2.87 -52.93
C LEU A 470 -29.68 1.89 -53.63
N LEU A 471 -30.41 1.05 -52.89
CA LEU A 471 -31.41 0.14 -53.42
C LEU A 471 -32.50 0.88 -54.21
N VAL A 472 -32.97 2.03 -53.67
CA VAL A 472 -34.03 2.83 -54.33
C VAL A 472 -33.51 3.63 -55.51
N LYS A 473 -32.30 4.26 -55.41
CA LYS A 473 -31.77 5.15 -56.41
C LYS A 473 -30.99 4.44 -57.53
N ALA A 474 -30.40 3.29 -57.25
CA ALA A 474 -29.56 2.55 -58.20
C ALA A 474 -29.70 1.02 -57.94
N PRO A 475 -30.86 0.42 -58.23
CA PRO A 475 -31.11 -0.99 -57.90
C PRO A 475 -30.18 -1.95 -58.64
N GLY A 476 -29.79 -1.65 -59.87
CA GLY A 476 -28.81 -2.44 -60.62
C GLY A 476 -27.42 -2.48 -59.98
N THR A 477 -26.92 -1.32 -59.51
CA THR A 477 -25.63 -1.24 -58.79
C THR A 477 -25.69 -1.97 -57.47
N PHE A 478 -26.83 -1.85 -56.78
CA PHE A 478 -27.04 -2.56 -55.51
C PHE A 478 -26.98 -4.08 -55.70
N HIS A 479 -27.67 -4.63 -56.73
CA HIS A 479 -27.65 -6.08 -56.98
C HIS A 479 -26.28 -6.60 -57.46
N HIS A 480 -25.46 -5.76 -58.09
CA HIS A 480 -24.09 -6.14 -58.44
C HIS A 480 -23.09 -6.10 -57.29
N SER A 481 -23.40 -5.41 -56.15
CA SER A 481 -22.52 -5.28 -55.00
C SER A 481 -22.75 -6.34 -53.91
N ILE A 482 -23.84 -7.12 -54.08
CA ILE A 482 -24.18 -8.28 -53.25
C ILE A 482 -23.59 -9.55 -53.85
#